data_11baa0fe342e3b5f42b955e42b65baa8
#
_entry.id   11baa0fe342e3b5f42b955e42b65baa8
#
_cell.length_a   1.000
_cell.length_b   1.000
_cell.length_c   1.000
_cell.angle_alpha   90.00
_cell.angle_beta   90.00
_cell.angle_gamma   90.00
#
_symmetry.space_group_name_H-M   'P 1'
#
loop_
_entity.id
_entity.type
_entity.pdbx_description
1 polymer ?
#
loop_
_entity_poly.entity_id
_entity_poly.type
_entity_poly.pdbx_seq_one_letter_code
_entity_poly.pdbx_strand_id
1 'polypeptide(L)'
;MESFMVVCTFTPDTVMAEVMTVVAEEQAAVGALKEQGRIGSVFLATRDRRTVFLEVFAADGDGARSTVLSLPMAKWWDIDVYPLNPPAPVG
;
A
#
# COMPACT_ATOMS: atom_id res chain seq x y z
N MET A 1 -12.90 9.45 -8.12
CA MET A 1 -11.99 8.37 -7.73
C MET A 1 -12.59 7.57 -6.59
N GLU A 2 -12.35 6.30 -6.60
CA GLU A 2 -12.78 5.42 -5.52
C GLU A 2 -11.63 5.17 -4.54
N SER A 3 -11.97 4.73 -3.33
CA SER A 3 -11.00 4.45 -2.29
C SER A 3 -10.80 2.94 -2.16
N PHE A 4 -9.56 2.55 -1.94
CA PHE A 4 -9.18 1.15 -1.75
C PHE A 4 -8.26 1.02 -0.54
N MET A 5 -8.43 -0.05 0.21
CA MET A 5 -7.42 -0.46 1.17
C MET A 5 -6.60 -1.57 0.51
N VAL A 6 -5.30 -1.32 0.37
CA VAL A 6 -4.40 -2.31 -0.20
C VAL A 6 -3.55 -2.90 0.92
N VAL A 7 -3.63 -4.21 1.06
CA VAL A 7 -2.91 -4.95 2.09
C VAL A 7 -1.69 -5.58 1.45
N CYS A 8 -0.51 -5.18 1.91
CA CYS A 8 0.77 -5.59 1.35
C CYS A 8 1.51 -6.41 2.40
N THR A 9 1.58 -7.72 2.20
CA THR A 9 2.22 -8.64 3.14
C THR A 9 3.54 -9.12 2.56
N PHE A 10 4.63 -8.91 3.30
CA PHE A 10 5.94 -9.43 2.86
C PHE A 10 5.88 -10.96 2.77
N THR A 11 6.37 -11.51 1.67
CA THR A 11 6.42 -12.96 1.49
C THR A 11 7.36 -13.60 2.52
N PRO A 12 7.12 -14.89 2.88
CA PRO A 12 7.93 -15.55 3.93
C PRO A 12 9.43 -15.61 3.63
N ASP A 13 9.79 -15.65 2.35
CA ASP A 13 11.19 -15.72 1.91
C ASP A 13 11.86 -14.35 1.79
N THR A 14 11.15 -13.27 2.12
CA THR A 14 11.71 -11.91 2.06
C THR A 14 12.85 -11.75 3.06
N VAL A 15 14.00 -11.30 2.57
CA VAL A 15 15.16 -10.98 3.40
C VAL A 15 15.05 -9.50 3.83
N MET A 16 14.76 -9.25 5.10
CA MET A 16 14.48 -7.90 5.58
C MET A 16 15.69 -6.98 5.47
N ALA A 17 16.92 -7.51 5.50
CA ALA A 17 18.11 -6.70 5.26
C ALA A 17 18.10 -6.07 3.87
N GLU A 18 17.58 -6.77 2.86
CA GLU A 18 17.43 -6.23 1.51
C GLU A 18 16.37 -5.14 1.46
N VAL A 19 15.24 -5.35 2.17
CA VAL A 19 14.16 -4.37 2.26
C VAL A 19 14.69 -3.06 2.85
N MET A 20 15.51 -3.15 3.88
CA MET A 20 16.07 -1.97 4.55
C MET A 20 16.93 -1.12 3.62
N THR A 21 17.50 -1.69 2.57
CA THR A 21 18.32 -0.91 1.62
C THR A 21 17.50 0.03 0.75
N VAL A 22 16.18 -0.17 0.64
CA VAL A 22 15.31 0.67 -0.20
C VAL A 22 14.31 1.51 0.59
N VAL A 23 14.45 1.59 1.92
CA VAL A 23 13.51 2.34 2.77
C VAL A 23 13.42 3.82 2.35
N ALA A 24 14.56 4.46 2.10
CA ALA A 24 14.57 5.88 1.70
C ALA A 24 13.86 6.09 0.36
N GLU A 25 14.09 5.19 -0.60
CA GLU A 25 13.45 5.25 -1.92
C GLU A 25 11.94 4.99 -1.79
N GLU A 26 11.56 4.04 -0.93
CA GLU A 26 10.17 3.74 -0.67
C GLU A 26 9.45 4.95 -0.08
N GLN A 27 10.03 5.59 0.94
CA GLN A 27 9.46 6.77 1.57
C GLN A 27 9.30 7.92 0.59
N ALA A 28 10.27 8.13 -0.29
CA ALA A 28 10.21 9.17 -1.31
C ALA A 28 9.09 8.87 -2.32
N ALA A 29 8.95 7.61 -2.75
CA ALA A 29 7.91 7.20 -3.69
C ALA A 29 6.52 7.34 -3.09
N VAL A 30 6.33 6.91 -1.84
CA VAL A 30 5.05 7.08 -1.13
C VAL A 30 4.73 8.57 -0.97
N GLY A 31 5.70 9.39 -0.60
CA GLY A 31 5.51 10.83 -0.46
C GLY A 31 5.07 11.49 -1.76
N ALA A 32 5.66 11.11 -2.89
CA ALA A 32 5.27 11.62 -4.19
C ALA A 32 3.83 11.24 -4.54
N LEU A 33 3.43 10.00 -4.26
CA LEU A 33 2.05 9.54 -4.50
C LEU A 33 1.04 10.24 -3.58
N LYS A 34 1.44 10.55 -2.35
CA LYS A 34 0.60 11.36 -1.44
C LYS A 34 0.38 12.77 -2.00
N GLU A 35 1.42 13.41 -2.49
CA GLU A 35 1.31 14.74 -3.11
C GLU A 35 0.42 14.74 -4.33
N GLN A 36 0.41 13.65 -5.08
CA GLN A 36 -0.47 13.47 -6.25
C GLN A 36 -1.90 13.11 -5.87
N GLY A 37 -2.20 12.91 -4.58
CA GLY A 37 -3.52 12.48 -4.14
C GLY A 37 -3.86 11.03 -4.47
N ARG A 38 -2.88 10.20 -4.72
CA ARG A 38 -3.07 8.79 -5.07
C ARG A 38 -2.91 7.84 -3.89
N ILE A 39 -2.22 8.26 -2.84
CA ILE A 39 -2.12 7.56 -1.56
C ILE A 39 -2.58 8.50 -0.46
N GLY A 40 -3.39 7.98 0.46
CA GLY A 40 -3.79 8.68 1.68
C GLY A 40 -3.01 8.17 2.88
N SER A 41 -3.71 7.52 3.81
CA SER A 41 -3.09 7.00 5.04
C SER A 41 -2.28 5.74 4.80
N VAL A 42 -1.21 5.59 5.58
CA VAL A 42 -0.37 4.40 5.60
C VAL A 42 -0.33 3.88 7.03
N PHE A 43 -0.56 2.58 7.18
CA PHE A 43 -0.52 1.93 8.49
C PHE A 43 0.46 0.76 8.44
N LEU A 44 1.29 0.66 9.46
CA LEU A 44 2.32 -0.38 9.52
C LEU A 44 1.96 -1.40 10.60
N ALA A 45 1.91 -2.67 10.22
CA ALA A 45 1.81 -3.80 11.13
C ALA A 45 3.01 -4.72 10.87
N THR A 46 4.21 -4.11 10.83
CA THR A 46 5.42 -4.79 10.40
C THR A 46 6.11 -5.56 11.52
N ARG A 47 5.82 -5.22 12.78
CA ARG A 47 6.47 -5.85 13.92
C ARG A 47 6.16 -7.34 14.01
N ASP A 48 4.87 -7.72 13.96
CA ASP A 48 4.46 -9.11 14.15
C ASP A 48 3.88 -9.74 12.89
N ARG A 49 3.29 -8.93 12.00
CA ARG A 49 2.51 -9.42 10.88
C ARG A 49 3.18 -9.18 9.52
N ARG A 50 4.27 -8.46 9.48
CA ARG A 50 5.01 -8.13 8.25
C ARG A 50 4.10 -7.56 7.18
N THR A 51 3.19 -6.66 7.57
CA THR A 51 2.13 -6.16 6.71
C THR A 51 2.11 -4.64 6.71
N VAL A 52 1.85 -4.06 5.53
CA VAL A 52 1.66 -2.62 5.32
C VAL A 52 0.27 -2.42 4.75
N PHE A 53 -0.47 -1.46 5.28
CA PHE A 53 -1.78 -1.07 4.78
C PHE A 53 -1.67 0.28 4.09
N LEU A 54 -2.11 0.36 2.85
CA LEU A 54 -2.08 1.60 2.07
C LEU A 54 -3.50 1.97 1.66
N GLU A 55 -3.91 3.19 2.01
CA GLU A 55 -5.14 3.76 1.47
C GLU A 55 -4.81 4.36 0.10
N VAL A 56 -5.45 3.85 -0.95
CA VAL A 56 -5.16 4.22 -2.34
C VAL A 56 -6.41 4.76 -3.01
N PHE A 57 -6.25 5.83 -3.75
CA PHE A 57 -7.34 6.44 -4.55
C PHE A 57 -7.07 6.18 -6.02
N ALA A 58 -8.02 5.53 -6.69
CA ALA A 58 -7.88 5.14 -8.08
C ALA A 58 -9.25 5.02 -8.74
N ALA A 59 -9.28 4.91 -10.06
CA ALA A 59 -10.53 4.74 -10.79
C ALA A 59 -11.15 3.36 -10.55
N ASP A 60 -10.32 2.34 -10.37
CA ASP A 60 -10.74 0.96 -10.16
C ASP A 60 -9.67 0.17 -9.41
N GLY A 61 -9.96 -1.10 -9.12
CA GLY A 61 -9.04 -1.97 -8.40
C GLY A 61 -7.73 -2.24 -9.13
N ASP A 62 -7.77 -2.33 -10.45
CA ASP A 62 -6.56 -2.51 -11.26
C ASP A 62 -5.66 -1.29 -11.17
N GLY A 63 -6.25 -0.10 -11.18
CA GLY A 63 -5.51 1.15 -10.98
C GLY A 63 -4.88 1.24 -9.60
N ALA A 64 -5.61 0.80 -8.56
CA ALA A 64 -5.07 0.75 -7.21
C ALA A 64 -3.88 -0.21 -7.11
N ARG A 65 -4.00 -1.38 -7.69
CA ARG A 65 -2.91 -2.37 -7.74
C ARG A 65 -1.69 -1.82 -8.47
N SER A 66 -1.90 -1.18 -9.62
CA SER A 66 -0.82 -0.58 -10.42
C SER A 66 -0.07 0.49 -9.64
N THR A 67 -0.80 1.30 -8.87
CA THR A 67 -0.18 2.32 -8.02
C THR A 67 0.77 1.68 -6.99
N VAL A 68 0.33 0.62 -6.33
CA VAL A 68 1.14 -0.07 -5.33
C VAL A 68 2.31 -0.81 -5.98
N LEU A 69 2.11 -1.40 -7.15
CA LEU A 69 3.18 -2.09 -7.87
C LEU A 69 4.31 -1.16 -8.31
N SER A 70 4.07 0.15 -8.35
CA SER A 70 5.12 1.13 -8.68
C SER A 70 6.08 1.37 -7.51
N LEU A 71 5.77 0.89 -6.31
CA LEU A 71 6.60 1.12 -5.13
C LEU A 71 7.83 0.18 -5.12
N PRO A 72 8.99 0.66 -4.64
CA PRO A 72 10.20 -0.15 -4.59
C PRO A 72 10.07 -1.46 -3.80
N MET A 73 9.25 -1.48 -2.75
CA MET A 73 9.05 -2.68 -1.93
C MET A 73 8.05 -3.68 -2.51
N ALA A 74 7.32 -3.33 -3.57
CA ALA A 74 6.23 -4.16 -4.10
C ALA A 74 6.69 -5.55 -4.52
N LYS A 75 7.94 -5.69 -4.96
CA LYS A 75 8.49 -6.99 -5.39
C LYS A 75 8.54 -8.03 -4.28
N TRP A 76 8.45 -7.61 -3.01
CA TRP A 76 8.44 -8.52 -1.86
C TRP A 76 7.06 -8.75 -1.27
N TRP A 77 6.00 -8.19 -1.87
CA TRP A 77 4.66 -8.22 -1.29
C TRP A 77 3.71 -9.16 -2.01
N ASP A 78 2.91 -9.87 -1.23
CA ASP A 78 1.60 -10.34 -1.68
C ASP A 78 0.63 -9.18 -1.49
N ILE A 79 -0.12 -8.86 -2.52
CA ILE A 79 -0.97 -7.66 -2.56
C ILE A 79 -2.44 -8.08 -2.65
N ASP A 80 -3.25 -7.61 -1.68
CA ASP A 80 -4.71 -7.75 -1.69
C ASP A 80 -5.34 -6.38 -1.78
N VAL A 81 -6.28 -6.20 -2.70
CA VAL A 81 -6.97 -4.92 -2.92
C VAL A 81 -8.42 -5.04 -2.46
N TYR A 82 -8.79 -4.18 -1.50
CA TYR A 82 -10.14 -4.14 -0.96
C TYR A 82 -10.83 -2.84 -1.36
N PRO A 83 -11.89 -2.88 -2.20
CA PRO A 83 -12.67 -1.68 -2.46
C PRO A 83 -13.40 -1.24 -1.19
N LEU A 84 -13.38 0.06 -0.91
CA LEU A 84 -13.97 0.62 0.29
C LEU A 84 -15.28 1.32 -0.04
N ASN A 85 -16.27 1.07 0.78
CA ASN A 85 -17.55 1.78 0.73
C ASN A 85 -17.66 2.69 1.94
N PRO A 86 -18.33 3.85 1.80
CA PRO A 86 -18.63 4.64 3.00
C PRO A 86 -19.53 3.83 3.93
N PRO A 87 -19.41 4.03 5.25
CA PRO A 87 -20.29 3.36 6.19
C PRO A 87 -21.76 3.70 5.88
N ALA A 88 -22.65 2.74 6.10
CA ALA A 88 -24.08 3.00 5.94
C ALA A 88 -24.50 4.09 6.93
N PRO A 89 -25.41 5.01 6.52
CA PRO A 89 -25.89 6.02 7.44
C PRO A 89 -26.63 5.38 8.63
N VAL A 90 -26.35 5.91 9.81
CA VAL A 90 -27.01 5.51 11.04
C VAL A 90 -28.26 6.38 11.17
N GLY A 91 -29.41 5.77 11.14
CA GLY A 91 -30.59 6.59 11.19
C GLY A 91 -31.78 5.89 11.75
#